data_35f0cebd293bd6d0db757626addf287d
#
_entry.id   35f0cebd293bd6d0db757626addf287d
#
_cell.length_a   1.000
_cell.length_b   1.000
_cell.length_c   1.000
_cell.angle_alpha   90.00
_cell.angle_beta   90.00
_cell.angle_gamma   90.00
#
_symmetry.space_group_name_H-M   'P 1'
#
loop_
_entity.id
_entity.type
_entity.pdbx_description
1 polymer ?
#
loop_
_entity_poly.entity_id
_entity_poly.type
_entity_poly.pdbx_seq_one_letter_code
_entity_poly.pdbx_strand_id
1 'polypeptide(L)'
;MSLCSDLCDKLDENVLEELTSNVKQVQDNVLEEILTLNAGTEYLRRFLHGSSDKELFKKNVPVTTYEDVKLYIDRVANGEPFDVISGKPITGFLLSSGTSGGKRKMFPRNNKYLENLIFIYFYRSLVITKHIDGLEHGKGMVFNFCTPERNTPSGLPASQQTEFVLSSPVWYSSKRRGCEGSEWITDISCRDSVSKILGEPNPELADLIENECNQKSWEGIIPRLWPKTKFIESIATGQMAQHIPTLEFYSNNLLLISSSYVSSETMFGINMNPLCKPQDVSYTFMPNFSYFEFLLVDAGDKVEIVDLVDVKLGSHYEPLVTNHSGLHRHKMGDVLQVTGFYNSAPQFRFVRRGNLVLSVHLEITTDEDLLNAVTHAKMVLESSNLMLIDFTSYADVSTTPGHYVLYWELKGKYNNDIAEIDNKVLVECCYVVEESLNNFYKEFRSKDGSIGALEIRVVQQGTFDSLMEFFITQGASSTQYKTPICIKSSEALAILEEKVRSRFFTDKVPFL
;
A
#
# COMPACT_ATOMS: atom_id res chain seq x y z
N MET A 1 4.17 24.12 -16.88
CA MET A 1 4.96 24.85 -15.85
C MET A 1 4.15 25.92 -15.12
N SER A 2 3.25 26.69 -15.78
CA SER A 2 2.46 27.74 -15.11
C SER A 2 1.52 27.20 -14.00
N LEU A 3 0.78 26.12 -14.27
CA LEU A 3 -0.20 25.58 -13.31
C LEU A 3 0.42 25.14 -11.99
N CYS A 4 1.62 24.56 -12.02
CA CYS A 4 2.31 24.08 -10.83
C CYS A 4 2.86 25.24 -9.98
N SER A 5 3.44 26.29 -10.61
CA SER A 5 3.92 27.47 -9.88
C SER A 5 2.76 28.25 -9.28
N ASP A 6 1.70 28.49 -10.07
CA ASP A 6 0.55 29.27 -9.63
C ASP A 6 -0.24 28.62 -8.47
N LEU A 7 -0.21 27.26 -8.39
CA LEU A 7 -0.79 26.53 -7.29
C LEU A 7 0.14 26.53 -6.06
N CYS A 8 1.44 26.28 -6.24
CA CYS A 8 2.40 26.28 -5.12
C CYS A 8 2.48 27.67 -4.43
N ASP A 9 2.37 28.76 -5.19
CA ASP A 9 2.40 30.12 -4.64
C ASP A 9 1.19 30.46 -3.74
N LYS A 10 0.12 29.66 -3.83
CA LYS A 10 -1.11 29.81 -3.02
C LYS A 10 -1.14 28.87 -1.80
N LEU A 11 -0.18 27.95 -1.69
CA LEU A 11 -0.15 26.98 -0.61
C LEU A 11 0.79 27.50 0.49
N ASP A 12 0.25 27.65 1.69
CA ASP A 12 1.01 27.97 2.90
C ASP A 12 0.44 27.17 4.11
N GLU A 13 1.01 27.37 5.28
CA GLU A 13 0.56 26.71 6.51
C GLU A 13 -0.87 27.09 6.89
N ASN A 14 -1.29 28.32 6.62
CA ASN A 14 -2.63 28.81 6.98
C ASN A 14 -3.71 28.04 6.21
N VAL A 15 -3.47 27.70 4.95
CA VAL A 15 -4.41 26.87 4.17
C VAL A 15 -4.61 25.49 4.79
N LEU A 16 -3.56 24.87 5.32
CA LEU A 16 -3.67 23.57 6.01
C LEU A 16 -4.50 23.71 7.29
N GLU A 17 -4.22 24.75 8.09
CA GLU A 17 -4.96 25.05 9.32
C GLU A 17 -6.43 25.35 9.03
N GLU A 18 -6.72 26.13 8.00
CA GLU A 18 -8.09 26.47 7.58
C GLU A 18 -8.86 25.22 7.15
N LEU A 19 -8.28 24.37 6.29
CA LEU A 19 -8.91 23.13 5.81
C LEU A 19 -9.22 22.18 6.95
N THR A 20 -8.27 21.98 7.87
CA THR A 20 -8.42 21.02 8.98
C THR A 20 -9.30 21.55 10.11
N SER A 21 -9.48 22.85 10.23
CA SER A 21 -10.41 23.48 11.19
C SER A 21 -11.86 23.50 10.69
N ASN A 22 -12.08 23.54 9.38
CA ASN A 22 -13.41 23.71 8.76
C ASN A 22 -13.86 22.45 8.00
N VAL A 23 -13.55 21.27 8.49
CA VAL A 23 -13.73 19.97 7.79
C VAL A 23 -15.16 19.81 7.26
N LYS A 24 -16.19 20.08 8.07
CA LYS A 24 -17.59 19.92 7.64
C LYS A 24 -17.91 20.80 6.43
N GLN A 25 -17.59 22.09 6.51
CA GLN A 25 -17.85 23.03 5.42
C GLN A 25 -17.09 22.64 4.15
N VAL A 26 -15.82 22.21 4.29
CA VAL A 26 -15.00 21.76 3.14
C VAL A 26 -15.61 20.53 2.50
N GLN A 27 -16.02 19.53 3.28
CA GLN A 27 -16.67 18.32 2.77
C GLN A 27 -18.01 18.61 2.09
N ASP A 28 -18.81 19.51 2.66
CA ASP A 28 -20.07 19.96 2.05
C ASP A 28 -19.83 20.65 0.70
N ASN A 29 -18.80 21.49 0.60
CA ASN A 29 -18.44 22.17 -0.64
C ASN A 29 -17.89 21.18 -1.69
N VAL A 30 -17.04 20.23 -1.28
CA VAL A 30 -16.49 19.19 -2.16
C VAL A 30 -17.61 18.32 -2.74
N LEU A 31 -18.56 17.88 -1.91
CA LEU A 31 -19.70 17.11 -2.40
C LEU A 31 -20.55 17.90 -3.38
N GLU A 32 -20.83 19.17 -3.08
CA GLU A 32 -21.58 20.06 -3.96
C GLU A 32 -20.88 20.27 -5.32
N GLU A 33 -19.57 20.52 -5.30
CA GLU A 33 -18.76 20.62 -6.52
C GLU A 33 -18.86 19.33 -7.35
N ILE A 34 -18.63 18.16 -6.72
CA ILE A 34 -18.67 16.86 -7.40
C ILE A 34 -20.04 16.60 -8.01
N LEU A 35 -21.13 16.83 -7.26
CA LEU A 35 -22.50 16.58 -7.76
C LEU A 35 -22.87 17.55 -8.88
N THR A 36 -22.54 18.84 -8.74
CA THR A 36 -22.78 19.84 -9.79
C THR A 36 -22.10 19.45 -11.09
N LEU A 37 -20.87 18.95 -11.01
CA LEU A 37 -20.10 18.54 -12.19
C LEU A 37 -20.62 17.23 -12.81
N ASN A 38 -21.04 16.27 -12.00
CA ASN A 38 -21.27 14.89 -12.44
C ASN A 38 -22.77 14.52 -12.55
N ALA A 39 -23.72 15.34 -12.06
CA ALA A 39 -25.16 15.03 -12.09
C ALA A 39 -25.70 14.71 -13.49
N GLY A 40 -25.09 15.27 -14.53
CA GLY A 40 -25.41 15.03 -15.93
C GLY A 40 -24.83 13.77 -16.55
N THR A 41 -23.89 13.07 -15.89
CA THR A 41 -23.26 11.85 -16.41
C THR A 41 -24.25 10.71 -16.55
N GLU A 42 -23.98 9.79 -17.49
CA GLU A 42 -24.85 8.62 -17.68
C GLU A 42 -25.01 7.83 -16.38
N TYR A 43 -23.89 7.63 -15.64
CA TYR A 43 -23.90 6.88 -14.39
C TYR A 43 -24.81 7.53 -13.33
N LEU A 44 -24.62 8.79 -12.97
CA LEU A 44 -25.41 9.44 -11.90
C LEU A 44 -26.82 9.76 -12.30
N ARG A 45 -27.11 10.02 -13.58
CA ARG A 45 -28.47 10.29 -14.07
C ARG A 45 -29.44 9.14 -13.78
N ARG A 46 -28.94 7.91 -13.66
CA ARG A 46 -29.76 6.73 -13.28
C ARG A 46 -30.36 6.85 -11.89
N PHE A 47 -29.69 7.55 -10.97
CA PHE A 47 -30.07 7.65 -9.57
C PHE A 47 -30.62 9.03 -9.21
N LEU A 48 -30.12 10.08 -9.85
CA LEU A 48 -30.38 11.47 -9.49
C LEU A 48 -31.21 12.22 -10.53
N HIS A 49 -31.46 11.64 -11.70
CA HIS A 49 -32.23 12.24 -12.79
C HIS A 49 -31.72 13.66 -13.18
N GLY A 50 -30.42 13.91 -13.03
CA GLY A 50 -29.79 15.20 -13.29
C GLY A 50 -29.77 16.18 -12.11
N SER A 51 -30.29 15.81 -10.94
CA SER A 51 -30.22 16.62 -9.73
C SER A 51 -28.85 16.57 -9.08
N SER A 52 -28.39 17.70 -8.51
CA SER A 52 -27.18 17.78 -7.66
C SER A 52 -27.51 17.81 -6.15
N ASP A 53 -28.72 17.39 -5.77
CA ASP A 53 -29.14 17.38 -4.38
C ASP A 53 -28.38 16.35 -3.54
N LYS A 54 -27.79 16.80 -2.42
CA LYS A 54 -26.91 16.01 -1.55
C LYS A 54 -27.70 14.91 -0.78
N GLU A 55 -28.92 15.23 -0.34
CA GLU A 55 -29.75 14.26 0.39
C GLU A 55 -30.24 13.18 -0.55
N LEU A 56 -30.60 13.56 -1.77
CA LEU A 56 -30.98 12.62 -2.81
C LEU A 56 -29.81 11.71 -3.17
N PHE A 57 -28.58 12.26 -3.23
CA PHE A 57 -27.37 11.50 -3.46
C PHE A 57 -27.14 10.43 -2.38
N LYS A 58 -27.14 10.83 -1.11
CA LYS A 58 -26.95 9.88 0.02
C LYS A 58 -28.03 8.80 0.06
N LYS A 59 -29.25 9.13 -0.33
CA LYS A 59 -30.40 8.22 -0.32
C LYS A 59 -30.42 7.24 -1.48
N ASN A 60 -30.15 7.71 -2.71
CA ASN A 60 -30.41 6.96 -3.93
C ASN A 60 -29.16 6.34 -4.56
N VAL A 61 -27.98 6.96 -4.40
CA VAL A 61 -26.75 6.41 -4.99
C VAL A 61 -26.24 5.27 -4.10
N PRO A 62 -26.15 4.05 -4.63
CA PRO A 62 -25.70 2.90 -3.83
C PRO A 62 -24.22 2.99 -3.47
N VAL A 63 -23.83 2.28 -2.42
CA VAL A 63 -22.43 1.97 -2.15
C VAL A 63 -21.96 0.99 -3.21
N THR A 64 -20.80 1.25 -3.83
CA THR A 64 -20.29 0.52 -4.99
C THR A 64 -18.94 -0.12 -4.74
N THR A 65 -18.69 -1.21 -5.44
CA THR A 65 -17.39 -1.84 -5.58
C THR A 65 -16.79 -1.53 -6.96
N TYR A 66 -15.56 -1.96 -7.22
CA TYR A 66 -14.97 -1.80 -8.55
C TYR A 66 -15.78 -2.49 -9.65
N GLU A 67 -16.34 -3.67 -9.37
CA GLU A 67 -17.11 -4.45 -10.36
C GLU A 67 -18.37 -3.70 -10.82
N ASP A 68 -18.98 -2.91 -9.93
CA ASP A 68 -20.18 -2.13 -10.24
C ASP A 68 -19.91 -0.96 -11.21
N VAL A 69 -18.69 -0.40 -11.17
CA VAL A 69 -18.30 0.76 -11.98
C VAL A 69 -17.41 0.40 -13.17
N LYS A 70 -16.85 -0.81 -13.18
CA LYS A 70 -15.90 -1.30 -14.18
C LYS A 70 -16.40 -1.14 -15.62
N LEU A 71 -17.67 -1.48 -15.88
CA LEU A 71 -18.25 -1.36 -17.22
C LEU A 71 -18.16 0.08 -17.76
N TYR A 72 -18.42 1.08 -16.94
CA TYR A 72 -18.36 2.50 -17.33
C TYR A 72 -16.92 2.95 -17.57
N ILE A 73 -16.00 2.49 -16.72
CA ILE A 73 -14.55 2.76 -16.85
C ILE A 73 -14.02 2.15 -18.16
N ASP A 74 -14.34 0.88 -18.44
CA ASP A 74 -13.91 0.17 -19.63
C ASP A 74 -14.44 0.84 -20.90
N ARG A 75 -15.67 1.35 -20.91
CA ARG A 75 -16.26 2.08 -22.07
C ARG A 75 -15.47 3.34 -22.39
N VAL A 76 -15.11 4.15 -21.38
CA VAL A 76 -14.27 5.34 -21.58
C VAL A 76 -12.85 4.98 -22.03
N ALA A 77 -12.27 3.93 -21.46
CA ALA A 77 -10.96 3.42 -21.84
C ALA A 77 -10.93 2.90 -23.30
N ASN A 78 -12.07 2.46 -23.83
CA ASN A 78 -12.26 2.01 -25.21
C ASN A 78 -12.69 3.12 -26.18
N GLY A 79 -12.85 4.37 -25.73
CA GLY A 79 -13.07 5.53 -26.60
C GLY A 79 -14.48 6.11 -26.56
N GLU A 80 -15.36 5.63 -25.68
CA GLU A 80 -16.64 6.34 -25.43
C GLU A 80 -16.38 7.68 -24.72
N PRO A 81 -17.28 8.65 -24.87
CA PRO A 81 -17.14 9.95 -24.23
C PRO A 81 -17.01 9.85 -22.71
N PHE A 82 -16.26 10.78 -22.11
CA PHE A 82 -16.01 10.79 -20.66
C PHE A 82 -17.30 11.03 -19.82
N ASP A 83 -18.34 11.63 -20.38
CA ASP A 83 -19.62 11.91 -19.72
C ASP A 83 -20.43 10.64 -19.38
N VAL A 84 -19.95 9.49 -19.79
CA VAL A 84 -20.40 8.19 -19.30
C VAL A 84 -20.25 8.11 -17.76
N ILE A 85 -19.16 8.61 -17.21
CA ILE A 85 -18.83 8.50 -15.78
C ILE A 85 -18.37 9.83 -15.14
N SER A 86 -17.78 10.75 -15.88
CA SER A 86 -17.20 12.00 -15.36
C SER A 86 -17.76 13.22 -16.08
N GLY A 87 -18.11 14.27 -15.34
CA GLY A 87 -18.55 15.56 -15.89
C GLY A 87 -17.40 16.44 -16.44
N LYS A 88 -16.15 16.00 -16.25
CA LYS A 88 -14.96 16.66 -16.82
C LYS A 88 -14.13 15.66 -17.62
N PRO A 89 -13.35 16.13 -18.62
CA PRO A 89 -12.49 15.26 -19.41
C PRO A 89 -11.58 14.38 -18.56
N ILE A 90 -11.58 13.09 -18.83
CA ILE A 90 -10.63 12.14 -18.29
C ILE A 90 -9.31 12.33 -19.01
N THR A 91 -8.22 12.56 -18.28
CA THR A 91 -6.87 12.79 -18.82
C THR A 91 -6.01 11.53 -18.81
N GLY A 92 -6.49 10.44 -18.23
CA GLY A 92 -5.82 9.15 -18.20
C GLY A 92 -6.39 8.25 -17.11
N PHE A 93 -5.72 7.14 -16.88
CA PHE A 93 -6.11 6.15 -15.89
C PHE A 93 -4.96 5.82 -14.94
N LEU A 94 -5.29 5.54 -13.70
CA LEU A 94 -4.36 4.98 -12.72
C LEU A 94 -4.57 3.46 -12.64
N LEU A 95 -3.48 2.73 -12.76
CA LEU A 95 -3.47 1.27 -12.65
C LEU A 95 -3.20 0.89 -11.20
N SER A 96 -4.16 0.21 -10.57
CA SER A 96 -3.97 -0.35 -9.24
C SER A 96 -3.02 -1.55 -9.27
N SER A 97 -2.35 -1.84 -8.14
CA SER A 97 -1.65 -3.10 -7.93
C SER A 97 -2.62 -4.28 -7.80
N GLY A 98 -3.89 -4.02 -7.43
CA GLY A 98 -4.95 -5.02 -7.35
C GLY A 98 -5.50 -5.42 -8.72
N THR A 99 -5.95 -6.67 -8.84
CA THR A 99 -6.53 -7.22 -10.06
C THR A 99 -8.01 -7.56 -9.91
N SER A 100 -8.71 -7.58 -11.04
CA SER A 100 -10.07 -8.08 -11.17
C SER A 100 -10.13 -8.96 -12.42
N GLY A 101 -10.49 -10.23 -12.24
CA GLY A 101 -10.49 -11.21 -13.34
C GLY A 101 -9.13 -11.32 -14.04
N GLY A 102 -8.02 -11.27 -13.28
CA GLY A 102 -6.64 -11.34 -13.79
C GLY A 102 -6.13 -10.06 -14.48
N LYS A 103 -6.95 -9.01 -14.61
CA LYS A 103 -6.52 -7.71 -15.15
C LYS A 103 -6.39 -6.67 -14.04
N ARG A 104 -5.46 -5.72 -14.19
CA ARG A 104 -5.32 -4.60 -13.26
C ARG A 104 -6.59 -3.75 -13.25
N LYS A 105 -7.00 -3.32 -12.07
CA LYS A 105 -8.06 -2.32 -11.95
C LYS A 105 -7.57 -0.99 -12.48
N MET A 106 -8.41 -0.30 -13.24
CA MET A 106 -8.16 1.03 -13.78
C MET A 106 -9.09 2.03 -13.09
N PHE A 107 -8.54 3.18 -12.70
CA PHE A 107 -9.32 4.26 -12.11
C PHE A 107 -9.13 5.53 -12.93
N PRO A 108 -10.21 6.20 -13.35
CA PRO A 108 -10.11 7.40 -14.16
C PRO A 108 -9.52 8.55 -13.36
N ARG A 109 -8.68 9.38 -14.01
CA ARG A 109 -8.14 10.61 -13.45
C ARG A 109 -8.37 11.79 -14.38
N ASN A 110 -8.51 12.96 -13.78
CA ASN A 110 -8.65 14.25 -14.46
C ASN A 110 -7.66 15.28 -13.88
N ASN A 111 -7.75 16.54 -14.26
CA ASN A 111 -6.85 17.59 -13.79
C ASN A 111 -6.93 17.82 -12.26
N LYS A 112 -8.09 17.58 -11.63
CA LYS A 112 -8.23 17.71 -10.18
C LYS A 112 -7.33 16.74 -9.42
N TYR A 113 -7.10 15.55 -9.98
CA TYR A 113 -6.16 14.60 -9.41
C TYR A 113 -4.73 15.16 -9.38
N LEU A 114 -4.30 15.88 -10.43
CA LEU A 114 -2.98 16.53 -10.46
C LEU A 114 -2.88 17.66 -9.41
N GLU A 115 -3.94 18.46 -9.25
CA GLU A 115 -4.01 19.50 -8.22
C GLU A 115 -3.86 18.91 -6.81
N ASN A 116 -4.59 17.85 -6.52
CA ASN A 116 -4.49 17.13 -5.25
C ASN A 116 -3.08 16.52 -5.05
N LEU A 117 -2.44 16.03 -6.11
CA LEU A 117 -1.07 15.53 -6.07
C LEU A 117 -0.07 16.64 -5.69
N ILE A 118 -0.19 17.82 -6.29
CA ILE A 118 0.65 18.99 -5.95
C ILE A 118 0.46 19.32 -4.46
N PHE A 119 -0.79 19.38 -4.02
CA PHE A 119 -1.13 19.67 -2.63
C PHE A 119 -0.49 18.69 -1.64
N ILE A 120 -0.68 17.38 -1.84
CA ILE A 120 -0.16 16.38 -0.90
C ILE A 120 1.38 16.37 -0.88
N TYR A 121 2.03 16.58 -2.03
CA TYR A 121 3.49 16.64 -2.11
C TYR A 121 4.07 17.90 -1.44
N PHE A 122 3.39 19.03 -1.56
CA PHE A 122 3.76 20.28 -0.89
C PHE A 122 3.70 20.11 0.63
N TYR A 123 2.55 19.72 1.16
CA TYR A 123 2.34 19.66 2.62
C TYR A 123 3.12 18.53 3.30
N ARG A 124 3.27 17.36 2.69
CA ARG A 124 4.16 16.34 3.25
C ARG A 124 5.62 16.81 3.32
N SER A 125 6.08 17.53 2.30
CA SER A 125 7.43 18.12 2.32
C SER A 125 7.57 19.18 3.40
N LEU A 126 6.56 20.04 3.57
CA LEU A 126 6.51 21.05 4.61
C LEU A 126 6.58 20.40 6.01
N VAL A 127 5.75 19.39 6.26
CA VAL A 127 5.73 18.66 7.53
C VAL A 127 7.10 17.99 7.80
N ILE A 128 7.68 17.32 6.82
CA ILE A 128 9.00 16.69 6.97
C ILE A 128 10.07 17.73 7.29
N THR A 129 10.09 18.84 6.56
CA THR A 129 11.11 19.90 6.73
C THR A 129 11.00 20.58 8.11
N LYS A 130 9.81 20.69 8.67
CA LYS A 130 9.61 21.24 10.03
C LYS A 130 10.13 20.34 11.14
N HIS A 131 10.16 19.02 10.94
CA HIS A 131 10.48 18.06 11.99
C HIS A 131 11.90 17.50 11.89
N ILE A 132 12.58 17.65 10.75
CA ILE A 132 13.91 17.10 10.52
C ILE A 132 14.92 18.22 10.29
N ASP A 133 15.81 18.39 11.26
CA ASP A 133 16.89 19.36 11.18
C ASP A 133 17.96 18.94 10.18
N GLY A 134 18.64 19.94 9.61
CA GLY A 134 19.82 19.73 8.76
C GLY A 134 19.49 19.23 7.35
N LEU A 135 18.25 19.38 6.87
CA LEU A 135 17.87 19.05 5.49
C LEU A 135 18.46 20.02 4.46
N GLU A 136 18.93 21.19 4.87
CA GLU A 136 19.70 22.12 4.03
C GLU A 136 21.03 21.51 3.55
N HIS A 137 21.60 20.58 4.34
CA HIS A 137 22.85 19.86 4.03
C HIS A 137 22.65 18.34 3.89
N GLY A 138 21.48 17.82 4.32
CA GLY A 138 21.09 16.42 4.25
C GLY A 138 20.14 16.14 3.09
N LYS A 139 19.76 14.86 2.94
CA LYS A 139 18.83 14.40 1.89
C LYS A 139 17.87 13.34 2.43
N GLY A 140 16.64 13.34 1.93
CA GLY A 140 15.75 12.20 2.03
C GLY A 140 16.04 11.18 0.92
N MET A 141 15.84 9.91 1.18
CA MET A 141 15.96 8.84 0.20
C MET A 141 14.58 8.26 -0.08
N VAL A 142 14.26 8.11 -1.37
CA VAL A 142 13.03 7.46 -1.86
C VAL A 142 13.43 6.47 -2.94
N PHE A 143 12.98 5.23 -2.82
CA PHE A 143 13.12 4.23 -3.87
C PHE A 143 11.87 4.23 -4.75
N ASN A 144 12.04 4.55 -6.03
CA ASN A 144 10.96 4.53 -7.00
C ASN A 144 11.32 3.60 -8.15
N PHE A 145 10.39 2.71 -8.48
CA PHE A 145 10.50 1.81 -9.62
C PHE A 145 9.42 2.18 -10.62
N CYS A 146 9.79 2.27 -11.90
CA CYS A 146 8.88 2.68 -12.98
C CYS A 146 8.87 1.66 -14.09
N THR A 147 7.70 1.49 -14.70
CA THR A 147 7.53 0.79 -15.98
C THR A 147 7.16 1.80 -17.07
N PRO A 148 7.39 1.50 -18.35
CA PRO A 148 6.92 2.36 -19.42
C PRO A 148 5.41 2.57 -19.37
N GLU A 149 4.98 3.82 -19.60
CA GLU A 149 3.57 4.19 -19.70
C GLU A 149 2.90 3.39 -20.82
N ARG A 150 1.66 2.96 -20.58
CA ARG A 150 0.84 2.27 -21.56
C ARG A 150 -0.33 3.14 -21.95
N ASN A 151 -0.79 3.01 -23.21
CA ASN A 151 -2.01 3.68 -23.66
C ASN A 151 -3.18 2.69 -23.67
N THR A 152 -4.34 3.20 -23.31
CA THR A 152 -5.62 2.50 -23.52
C THR A 152 -5.97 2.48 -25.02
N PRO A 153 -6.96 1.69 -25.46
CA PRO A 153 -7.45 1.72 -26.82
C PRO A 153 -7.92 3.11 -27.30
N SER A 154 -8.40 3.95 -26.37
CA SER A 154 -8.76 5.36 -26.65
C SER A 154 -7.56 6.29 -26.85
N GLY A 155 -6.33 5.82 -26.63
CA GLY A 155 -5.11 6.62 -26.67
C GLY A 155 -4.83 7.38 -25.36
N LEU A 156 -5.67 7.26 -24.34
CA LEU A 156 -5.43 7.87 -23.03
C LEU A 156 -4.34 7.10 -22.27
N PRO A 157 -3.42 7.81 -21.59
CA PRO A 157 -2.36 7.17 -20.81
C PRO A 157 -2.93 6.40 -19.63
N ALA A 158 -2.37 5.20 -19.40
CA ALA A 158 -2.63 4.36 -18.24
C ALA A 158 -1.30 4.03 -17.56
N SER A 159 -1.11 4.52 -16.33
CA SER A 159 0.13 4.40 -15.58
C SER A 159 -0.15 4.08 -14.11
N GLN A 160 0.85 3.54 -13.42
CA GLN A 160 0.79 3.47 -11.97
C GLN A 160 1.00 4.87 -11.39
N GLN A 161 0.63 5.06 -10.14
CA GLN A 161 0.76 6.36 -9.51
C GLN A 161 2.21 6.86 -9.46
N THR A 162 3.18 5.98 -9.18
CA THR A 162 4.60 6.33 -9.15
C THR A 162 5.07 6.86 -10.51
N GLU A 163 4.69 6.18 -11.61
CA GLU A 163 5.00 6.59 -12.98
C GLU A 163 4.38 7.95 -13.31
N PHE A 164 3.10 8.14 -12.95
CA PHE A 164 2.42 9.40 -13.11
C PHE A 164 3.09 10.54 -12.34
N VAL A 165 3.50 10.30 -11.08
CA VAL A 165 4.23 11.28 -10.27
C VAL A 165 5.54 11.66 -10.93
N LEU A 166 6.34 10.68 -11.36
CA LEU A 166 7.66 10.94 -11.97
C LEU A 166 7.58 11.64 -13.32
N SER A 167 6.52 11.38 -14.10
CA SER A 167 6.27 12.09 -15.37
C SER A 167 5.62 13.46 -15.18
N SER A 168 5.15 13.78 -13.99
CA SER A 168 4.43 15.02 -13.69
C SER A 168 5.37 16.21 -13.45
N PRO A 169 4.89 17.46 -13.69
CA PRO A 169 5.64 18.67 -13.36
C PRO A 169 6.02 18.78 -11.88
N VAL A 170 5.29 18.11 -10.98
CA VAL A 170 5.55 18.08 -9.53
C VAL A 170 6.93 17.52 -9.22
N TRP A 171 7.31 16.44 -9.90
CA TRP A 171 8.63 15.82 -9.71
C TRP A 171 9.78 16.73 -10.12
N TYR A 172 9.66 17.38 -11.27
CA TYR A 172 10.70 18.29 -11.78
C TYR A 172 10.88 19.54 -10.91
N SER A 173 9.84 20.02 -10.24
CA SER A 173 9.92 21.19 -9.36
C SER A 173 10.58 20.90 -8.01
N SER A 174 10.59 19.65 -7.55
CA SER A 174 11.08 19.28 -6.21
C SER A 174 12.61 19.22 -6.08
N LYS A 175 13.40 19.50 -7.13
CA LYS A 175 14.89 19.45 -7.19
C LYS A 175 15.49 18.15 -6.60
N ARG A 176 14.75 17.06 -6.62
CA ARG A 176 15.22 15.75 -6.14
C ARG A 176 16.14 15.17 -7.21
N ARG A 177 17.41 14.96 -6.89
CA ARG A 177 18.33 14.21 -7.75
C ARG A 177 18.27 12.75 -7.30
N GLY A 178 17.78 11.86 -8.17
CA GLY A 178 17.90 10.42 -7.99
C GLY A 178 19.39 10.01 -8.13
N CYS A 179 19.83 9.03 -7.36
CA CYS A 179 21.03 8.26 -7.67
C CYS A 179 20.56 7.02 -8.41
N GLU A 180 20.96 6.87 -9.68
CA GLU A 180 20.57 5.77 -10.54
C GLU A 180 21.81 5.11 -11.11
N GLY A 181 21.85 3.78 -11.04
CA GLY A 181 22.77 2.97 -11.84
C GLY A 181 22.10 2.66 -13.18
N SER A 182 22.71 3.03 -14.29
CA SER A 182 22.13 2.84 -15.62
C SER A 182 22.11 1.37 -16.09
N GLU A 183 22.93 0.52 -15.50
CA GLU A 183 23.15 -0.87 -15.98
C GLU A 183 21.92 -1.78 -15.78
N TRP A 184 21.08 -1.49 -14.83
CA TRP A 184 19.85 -2.24 -14.52
C TRP A 184 18.63 -1.81 -15.34
N ILE A 185 18.78 -0.77 -16.18
CA ILE A 185 17.72 -0.29 -17.03
C ILE A 185 17.66 -1.16 -18.28
N THR A 186 16.60 -1.94 -18.41
CA THR A 186 16.41 -2.88 -19.54
C THR A 186 16.04 -2.15 -20.84
N ASP A 187 15.37 -1.00 -20.76
CA ASP A 187 15.09 -0.16 -21.93
C ASP A 187 16.35 0.60 -22.37
N ILE A 188 16.79 0.35 -23.60
CA ILE A 188 18.05 0.90 -24.17
C ILE A 188 18.00 2.42 -24.25
N SER A 189 16.87 3.02 -24.66
CA SER A 189 16.75 4.47 -24.84
C SER A 189 16.76 5.19 -23.47
N CYS A 190 16.12 4.59 -22.48
CA CYS A 190 16.15 5.07 -21.10
C CYS A 190 17.56 4.97 -20.52
N ARG A 191 18.24 3.83 -20.71
CA ARG A 191 19.63 3.62 -20.28
C ARG A 191 20.58 4.67 -20.86
N ASP A 192 20.48 4.92 -22.18
CA ASP A 192 21.29 5.91 -22.85
C ASP A 192 21.03 7.33 -22.33
N SER A 193 19.79 7.64 -22.02
CA SER A 193 19.43 8.94 -21.43
C SER A 193 19.99 9.11 -20.01
N VAL A 194 19.90 8.08 -19.19
CA VAL A 194 20.48 8.07 -17.84
C VAL A 194 22.00 8.12 -17.90
N SER A 195 22.65 7.36 -18.79
CA SER A 195 24.09 7.40 -19.00
C SER A 195 24.59 8.80 -19.36
N LYS A 196 23.83 9.56 -20.16
CA LYS A 196 24.13 10.97 -20.46
C LYS A 196 24.02 11.89 -19.24
N ILE A 197 23.08 11.61 -18.34
CA ILE A 197 22.89 12.36 -17.08
C ILE A 197 24.03 12.07 -16.08
N LEU A 198 24.48 10.83 -16.02
CA LEU A 198 25.58 10.40 -15.16
C LEU A 198 26.95 10.97 -15.62
N GLY A 199 27.07 11.27 -16.92
CA GLY A 199 28.27 11.88 -17.49
C GLY A 199 29.44 10.91 -17.67
N GLU A 200 30.64 11.31 -17.26
CA GLU A 200 31.85 10.50 -17.42
C GLU A 200 31.98 9.42 -16.34
N PRO A 201 32.70 8.31 -16.63
CA PRO A 201 33.01 7.28 -15.63
C PRO A 201 33.69 7.87 -14.39
N ASN A 202 33.26 7.42 -13.21
CA ASN A 202 33.84 7.82 -11.94
C ASN A 202 34.48 6.59 -11.25
N PRO A 203 35.75 6.28 -11.51
CA PRO A 203 36.41 5.10 -10.97
C PRO A 203 36.50 5.14 -9.43
N GLU A 204 36.70 6.31 -8.82
CA GLU A 204 36.80 6.44 -7.34
C GLU A 204 35.45 6.04 -6.68
N LEU A 205 34.31 6.45 -7.27
CA LEU A 205 33.00 6.06 -6.78
C LEU A 205 32.74 4.58 -7.03
N ALA A 206 33.16 4.04 -8.17
CA ALA A 206 33.05 2.63 -8.49
C ALA A 206 33.81 1.77 -7.47
N ASP A 207 35.07 2.11 -7.18
CA ASP A 207 35.91 1.43 -6.18
C ASP A 207 35.30 1.50 -4.78
N LEU A 208 34.72 2.65 -4.41
CA LEU A 208 34.04 2.81 -3.12
C LEU A 208 32.82 1.88 -3.03
N ILE A 209 31.99 1.84 -4.08
CA ILE A 209 30.79 0.98 -4.12
C ILE A 209 31.22 -0.50 -4.08
N GLU A 210 32.23 -0.90 -4.86
CA GLU A 210 32.73 -2.27 -4.88
C GLU A 210 33.26 -2.68 -3.50
N ASN A 211 34.05 -1.83 -2.84
CA ASN A 211 34.57 -2.09 -1.52
C ASN A 211 33.46 -2.25 -0.47
N GLU A 212 32.43 -1.40 -0.50
CA GLU A 212 31.30 -1.47 0.41
C GLU A 212 30.42 -2.71 0.14
N CYS A 213 30.22 -3.07 -1.12
CA CYS A 213 29.44 -4.26 -1.50
C CYS A 213 30.16 -5.58 -1.22
N ASN A 214 31.51 -5.58 -1.21
CA ASN A 214 32.33 -6.75 -0.90
C ASN A 214 32.51 -7.01 0.60
N GLN A 215 31.94 -6.18 1.48
CA GLN A 215 31.95 -6.44 2.92
C GLN A 215 31.14 -7.71 3.26
N LYS A 216 31.51 -8.39 4.35
CA LYS A 216 30.84 -9.61 4.81
C LYS A 216 29.36 -9.40 5.18
N SER A 217 28.99 -8.20 5.56
CA SER A 217 27.63 -7.83 5.91
C SER A 217 27.24 -6.54 5.20
N TRP A 218 25.99 -6.50 4.73
CA TRP A 218 25.38 -5.29 4.17
C TRP A 218 24.61 -4.47 5.23
N GLU A 219 24.78 -4.80 6.52
CA GLU A 219 24.21 -4.00 7.60
C GLU A 219 24.67 -2.55 7.48
N GLY A 220 23.72 -1.62 7.43
CA GLY A 220 24.01 -0.20 7.29
C GLY A 220 24.63 0.22 5.95
N ILE A 221 24.48 -0.57 4.88
CA ILE A 221 25.05 -0.21 3.56
C ILE A 221 24.50 1.12 3.02
N ILE A 222 23.23 1.46 3.32
CA ILE A 222 22.62 2.71 2.83
C ILE A 222 23.37 3.94 3.33
N PRO A 223 23.56 4.18 4.65
CA PRO A 223 24.34 5.35 5.10
C PRO A 223 25.82 5.30 4.74
N ARG A 224 26.40 4.11 4.49
CA ARG A 224 27.78 4.00 4.01
C ARG A 224 27.92 4.51 2.57
N LEU A 225 26.99 4.14 1.69
CA LEU A 225 26.99 4.61 0.29
C LEU A 225 26.44 6.04 0.15
N TRP A 226 25.48 6.41 0.98
CA TRP A 226 24.82 7.74 0.94
C TRP A 226 24.88 8.43 2.33
N PRO A 227 26.05 8.91 2.77
CA PRO A 227 26.25 9.41 4.15
C PRO A 227 25.47 10.69 4.48
N LYS A 228 24.91 11.36 3.48
CA LYS A 228 24.03 12.54 3.67
C LYS A 228 22.56 12.19 3.85
N THR A 229 22.20 10.91 3.82
CA THR A 229 20.81 10.46 4.00
C THR A 229 20.38 10.70 5.45
N LYS A 230 19.31 11.44 5.65
CA LYS A 230 18.70 11.75 6.96
C LYS A 230 17.51 10.85 7.27
N PHE A 231 16.77 10.44 6.24
CA PHE A 231 15.61 9.57 6.37
C PHE A 231 15.35 8.79 5.09
N ILE A 232 14.60 7.73 5.21
CA ILE A 232 14.04 6.96 4.08
C ILE A 232 12.53 7.19 4.06
N GLU A 233 12.00 7.61 2.92
CA GLU A 233 10.55 7.72 2.73
C GLU A 233 10.05 6.47 2.01
N SER A 234 9.15 5.73 2.65
CA SER A 234 8.56 4.51 2.11
C SER A 234 7.19 4.25 2.73
N ILE A 235 6.38 3.40 2.10
CA ILE A 235 5.15 2.89 2.71
C ILE A 235 5.56 1.88 3.78
N ALA A 236 5.24 2.19 5.05
CA ALA A 236 5.58 1.37 6.21
C ALA A 236 4.35 0.85 6.96
N THR A 237 3.18 0.84 6.32
CA THR A 237 1.91 0.43 6.92
C THR A 237 1.29 -0.75 6.17
N GLY A 238 0.36 -1.46 6.81
CA GLY A 238 -0.30 -2.64 6.25
C GLY A 238 0.71 -3.74 5.94
N GLN A 239 0.56 -4.40 4.81
CA GLN A 239 1.44 -5.49 4.38
C GLN A 239 2.92 -5.08 4.25
N MET A 240 3.20 -3.81 3.98
CA MET A 240 4.59 -3.32 3.86
C MET A 240 5.32 -3.27 5.20
N ALA A 241 4.62 -3.28 6.33
CA ALA A 241 5.22 -3.31 7.65
C ALA A 241 6.13 -4.52 7.88
N GLN A 242 5.89 -5.63 7.21
CA GLN A 242 6.76 -6.81 7.29
C GLN A 242 8.20 -6.57 6.81
N HIS A 243 8.42 -5.58 5.94
CA HIS A 243 9.74 -5.26 5.39
C HIS A 243 10.51 -4.23 6.23
N ILE A 244 9.92 -3.68 7.29
CA ILE A 244 10.57 -2.70 8.17
C ILE A 244 11.88 -3.24 8.75
N PRO A 245 11.97 -4.45 9.35
CA PRO A 245 13.22 -4.96 9.89
C PRO A 245 14.33 -5.08 8.84
N THR A 246 13.96 -5.44 7.61
CA THR A 246 14.89 -5.51 6.48
C THR A 246 15.43 -4.12 6.11
N LEU A 247 14.56 -3.10 6.06
CA LEU A 247 14.99 -1.71 5.83
C LEU A 247 15.84 -1.18 6.96
N GLU A 248 15.50 -1.44 8.21
CA GLU A 248 16.27 -1.05 9.39
C GLU A 248 17.68 -1.66 9.36
N PHE A 249 17.80 -2.94 9.00
CA PHE A 249 19.08 -3.62 8.84
C PHE A 249 19.96 -2.93 7.79
N TYR A 250 19.46 -2.67 6.59
CA TYR A 250 20.24 -2.02 5.52
C TYR A 250 20.49 -0.53 5.76
N SER A 251 19.63 0.13 6.52
CA SER A 251 19.71 1.57 6.78
C SER A 251 20.40 1.93 8.09
N ASN A 252 20.80 0.95 8.91
CA ASN A 252 21.31 1.19 10.27
C ASN A 252 20.35 2.06 11.08
N ASN A 253 19.06 1.71 11.08
CA ASN A 253 17.98 2.40 11.78
C ASN A 253 17.85 3.90 11.43
N LEU A 254 18.14 4.29 10.19
CA LEU A 254 17.75 5.61 9.70
C LEU A 254 16.23 5.80 9.86
N LEU A 255 15.82 7.05 10.14
CA LEU A 255 14.41 7.38 10.27
C LEU A 255 13.62 6.91 9.04
N LEU A 256 12.59 6.09 9.26
CA LEU A 256 11.68 5.61 8.22
C LEU A 256 10.37 6.41 8.30
N ILE A 257 10.04 7.13 7.22
CA ILE A 257 8.87 8.01 7.17
C ILE A 257 7.84 7.42 6.20
N SER A 258 6.65 7.16 6.71
CA SER A 258 5.45 6.93 5.90
C SER A 258 4.63 8.21 5.87
N SER A 259 4.84 9.03 4.84
CA SER A 259 4.43 10.44 4.83
C SER A 259 2.96 10.66 4.47
N SER A 260 2.37 9.78 3.67
CA SER A 260 1.03 9.97 3.13
C SER A 260 0.29 8.66 2.88
N TYR A 261 -1.05 8.72 2.97
CA TYR A 261 -1.93 7.64 2.57
C TYR A 261 -2.60 8.00 1.25
N VAL A 262 -2.29 7.22 0.23
CA VAL A 262 -2.73 7.44 -1.15
C VAL A 262 -3.06 6.12 -1.82
N SER A 263 -4.10 6.11 -2.65
CA SER A 263 -4.49 4.97 -3.49
C SER A 263 -4.73 5.40 -4.93
N SER A 264 -5.03 4.43 -5.81
CA SER A 264 -5.40 4.72 -7.20
C SER A 264 -6.76 5.42 -7.32
N GLU A 265 -7.62 5.26 -6.32
CA GLU A 265 -8.97 5.84 -6.25
C GLU A 265 -8.94 7.29 -5.81
N THR A 266 -8.10 7.62 -4.84
CA THR A 266 -7.95 8.98 -4.31
C THR A 266 -6.71 9.13 -3.41
N MET A 267 -6.45 10.36 -3.03
CA MET A 267 -5.55 10.72 -1.92
C MET A 267 -6.39 10.90 -0.66
N PHE A 268 -5.88 10.44 0.48
CA PHE A 268 -6.60 10.51 1.75
C PHE A 268 -6.00 11.52 2.70
N GLY A 269 -4.73 11.37 3.04
CA GLY A 269 -4.18 12.19 4.08
C GLY A 269 -2.67 12.17 4.21
N ILE A 270 -2.21 12.94 5.20
CA ILE A 270 -0.80 13.21 5.48
C ILE A 270 -0.50 12.80 6.92
N ASN A 271 0.66 12.17 7.11
CA ASN A 271 1.19 11.92 8.45
C ASN A 271 1.78 13.22 9.01
N MET A 272 1.08 13.81 10.00
CA MET A 272 1.50 15.05 10.66
C MET A 272 2.60 14.86 11.70
N ASN A 273 2.96 13.59 12.03
CA ASN A 273 4.06 13.25 12.93
C ASN A 273 5.08 12.34 12.23
N PRO A 274 5.95 12.87 11.37
CA PRO A 274 6.90 12.06 10.58
C PRO A 274 7.95 11.36 11.45
N LEU A 275 8.10 11.73 12.72
CA LEU A 275 9.05 11.13 13.66
C LEU A 275 8.46 9.94 14.43
N CYS A 276 7.18 9.62 14.24
CA CYS A 276 6.55 8.46 14.89
C CYS A 276 7.14 7.15 14.36
N LYS A 277 7.05 6.11 15.19
CA LYS A 277 7.43 4.76 14.76
C LYS A 277 6.46 4.26 13.68
N PRO A 278 6.89 3.37 12.77
CA PRO A 278 6.04 2.85 11.69
C PRO A 278 4.69 2.28 12.15
N GLN A 279 4.64 1.60 13.30
CA GLN A 279 3.41 1.04 13.86
C GLN A 279 2.44 2.10 14.41
N ASP A 280 2.93 3.32 14.69
CA ASP A 280 2.14 4.42 15.26
C ASP A 280 1.67 5.42 14.18
N VAL A 281 1.98 5.14 12.92
CA VAL A 281 1.65 6.03 11.80
C VAL A 281 0.14 6.22 11.70
N SER A 282 -0.28 7.48 11.71
CA SER A 282 -1.65 7.90 11.47
C SER A 282 -1.67 9.04 10.47
N TYR A 283 -2.70 9.05 9.62
CA TYR A 283 -2.83 10.03 8.55
C TYR A 283 -4.00 10.94 8.85
N THR A 284 -3.76 12.26 8.89
CA THR A 284 -4.81 13.28 8.95
C THR A 284 -5.50 13.34 7.60
N PHE A 285 -6.78 13.02 7.53
CA PHE A 285 -7.53 13.06 6.28
C PHE A 285 -7.74 14.50 5.83
N MET A 286 -7.36 14.77 4.57
CA MET A 286 -7.51 16.09 3.96
C MET A 286 -8.91 16.21 3.33
N PRO A 287 -9.77 17.08 3.87
CA PRO A 287 -11.18 17.13 3.48
C PRO A 287 -11.44 17.67 2.06
N ASN A 288 -10.42 18.21 1.41
CA ASN A 288 -10.51 18.81 0.07
C ASN A 288 -10.16 17.85 -1.08
N PHE A 289 -9.71 16.61 -0.79
CA PHE A 289 -9.33 15.68 -1.85
C PHE A 289 -10.52 14.98 -2.50
N SER A 290 -11.43 14.50 -1.69
CA SER A 290 -12.65 13.80 -2.07
C SER A 290 -13.70 14.00 -0.99
N TYR A 291 -14.94 13.68 -1.31
CA TYR A 291 -15.96 13.51 -0.28
C TYR A 291 -15.86 12.13 0.32
N PHE A 292 -15.80 12.06 1.64
CA PHE A 292 -15.59 10.83 2.41
C PHE A 292 -16.80 10.51 3.27
N GLU A 293 -17.30 9.31 3.13
CA GLU A 293 -18.22 8.66 4.07
C GLU A 293 -17.52 7.44 4.69
N PHE A 294 -18.02 6.96 5.81
CA PHE A 294 -17.39 5.88 6.56
C PHE A 294 -18.41 4.84 6.99
N LEU A 295 -18.19 3.60 6.57
CA LEU A 295 -18.97 2.45 6.98
C LEU A 295 -18.40 1.91 8.29
N LEU A 296 -19.20 1.92 9.37
CA LEU A 296 -18.79 1.40 10.67
C LEU A 296 -18.64 -0.14 10.60
N VAL A 297 -17.45 -0.64 10.92
CA VAL A 297 -17.14 -2.09 10.81
C VAL A 297 -17.72 -2.87 11.98
N ASP A 298 -17.73 -2.30 13.18
CA ASP A 298 -18.09 -2.99 14.44
C ASP A 298 -19.60 -2.88 14.76
N ALA A 299 -20.44 -2.54 13.79
CA ALA A 299 -21.88 -2.29 13.99
C ALA A 299 -22.76 -3.57 14.10
N GLY A 300 -22.16 -4.78 14.06
CA GLY A 300 -22.90 -6.03 13.95
C GLY A 300 -23.69 -6.09 12.62
N ASP A 301 -24.96 -6.53 12.66
CA ASP A 301 -25.80 -6.66 11.46
C ASP A 301 -26.33 -5.32 10.92
N LYS A 302 -26.04 -4.20 11.57
CA LYS A 302 -26.51 -2.87 11.15
C LYS A 302 -25.47 -2.19 10.27
N VAL A 303 -25.87 -1.81 9.07
CA VAL A 303 -25.08 -0.95 8.19
C VAL A 303 -25.24 0.50 8.67
N GLU A 304 -24.18 1.07 9.24
CA GLU A 304 -24.15 2.48 9.66
C GLU A 304 -23.09 3.20 8.84
N ILE A 305 -23.52 4.25 8.13
CA ILE A 305 -22.63 5.12 7.33
C ILE A 305 -22.66 6.51 7.96
N VAL A 306 -21.49 7.04 8.25
CA VAL A 306 -21.33 8.38 8.85
C VAL A 306 -20.45 9.28 7.98
N ASP A 307 -20.57 10.58 8.13
CA ASP A 307 -19.72 11.57 7.47
C ASP A 307 -18.35 11.66 8.16
N LEU A 308 -17.35 12.24 7.48
CA LEU A 308 -15.98 12.40 7.99
C LEU A 308 -15.91 13.06 9.37
N VAL A 309 -16.81 14.00 9.66
CA VAL A 309 -16.85 14.72 10.95
C VAL A 309 -17.52 13.94 12.09
N ASP A 310 -18.25 12.88 11.78
CA ASP A 310 -19.06 12.13 12.75
C ASP A 310 -18.37 10.82 13.19
N VAL A 311 -17.16 10.57 12.70
CA VAL A 311 -16.37 9.39 13.12
C VAL A 311 -15.94 9.50 14.58
N LYS A 312 -15.86 8.37 15.28
CA LYS A 312 -15.59 8.31 16.72
C LYS A 312 -14.18 7.77 17.00
N LEU A 313 -13.50 8.39 17.94
CA LEU A 313 -12.19 7.94 18.42
C LEU A 313 -12.22 6.46 18.82
N GLY A 314 -11.23 5.69 18.34
CA GLY A 314 -11.06 4.27 18.64
C GLY A 314 -11.89 3.34 17.75
N SER A 315 -12.93 3.82 17.08
CA SER A 315 -13.80 3.00 16.21
C SER A 315 -13.13 2.66 14.87
N HIS A 316 -13.58 1.56 14.26
CA HIS A 316 -13.07 1.05 12.99
C HIS A 316 -14.07 1.32 11.85
N TYR A 317 -13.55 1.80 10.75
CA TYR A 317 -14.35 2.19 9.60
C TYR A 317 -13.74 1.71 8.28
N GLU A 318 -14.60 1.39 7.31
CA GLU A 318 -14.23 1.26 5.91
C GLU A 318 -14.59 2.56 5.18
N PRO A 319 -13.62 3.28 4.56
CA PRO A 319 -13.92 4.50 3.84
C PRO A 319 -14.66 4.24 2.54
N LEU A 320 -15.62 5.11 2.26
CA LEU A 320 -16.33 5.24 0.99
C LEU A 320 -15.89 6.55 0.34
N VAL A 321 -15.49 6.47 -0.92
CA VAL A 321 -14.93 7.62 -1.64
C VAL A 321 -15.86 8.08 -2.74
N THR A 322 -16.14 9.39 -2.77
CA THR A 322 -16.75 10.09 -3.90
C THR A 322 -15.77 11.13 -4.42
N ASN A 323 -15.30 10.97 -5.66
CA ASN A 323 -14.26 11.81 -6.22
C ASN A 323 -14.70 12.56 -7.50
N HIS A 324 -13.88 13.52 -7.93
CA HIS A 324 -14.14 14.35 -9.12
C HIS A 324 -14.01 13.61 -10.45
N SER A 325 -13.48 12.39 -10.45
CA SER A 325 -13.22 11.60 -11.66
C SER A 325 -14.29 10.54 -11.94
N GLY A 326 -15.36 10.51 -11.14
CA GLY A 326 -16.53 9.67 -11.41
C GLY A 326 -16.71 8.45 -10.50
N LEU A 327 -15.90 8.29 -9.46
CA LEU A 327 -16.19 7.32 -8.41
C LEU A 327 -17.19 7.92 -7.42
N HIS A 328 -18.25 7.19 -7.11
CA HIS A 328 -19.31 7.62 -6.20
C HIS A 328 -19.58 6.54 -5.17
N ARG A 329 -19.44 6.88 -3.88
CA ARG A 329 -19.64 5.99 -2.73
C ARG A 329 -18.90 4.66 -2.87
N HIS A 330 -17.67 4.74 -3.40
CA HIS A 330 -16.85 3.57 -3.74
C HIS A 330 -16.17 3.00 -2.49
N LYS A 331 -16.40 1.70 -2.22
CA LYS A 331 -15.76 0.96 -1.12
C LYS A 331 -14.28 0.75 -1.39
N MET A 332 -13.46 1.12 -0.42
CA MET A 332 -12.02 0.99 -0.54
C MET A 332 -11.51 -0.42 -0.20
N GLY A 333 -12.22 -1.15 0.64
CA GLY A 333 -11.80 -2.44 1.15
C GLY A 333 -10.70 -2.36 2.22
N ASP A 334 -10.34 -1.17 2.67
CA ASP A 334 -9.40 -0.94 3.76
C ASP A 334 -10.17 -0.64 5.04
N VAL A 335 -9.78 -1.24 6.15
CA VAL A 335 -10.31 -0.93 7.48
C VAL A 335 -9.32 -0.02 8.21
N LEU A 336 -9.84 1.10 8.69
CA LEU A 336 -9.07 2.16 9.34
C LEU A 336 -9.60 2.38 10.76
N GLN A 337 -8.70 2.67 11.71
CA GLN A 337 -9.06 3.07 13.06
C GLN A 337 -8.86 4.57 13.27
N VAL A 338 -9.82 5.24 13.87
CA VAL A 338 -9.67 6.64 14.28
C VAL A 338 -8.76 6.70 15.51
N THR A 339 -7.60 7.35 15.38
CA THR A 339 -6.57 7.43 16.44
C THR A 339 -6.49 8.79 17.09
N GLY A 340 -7.07 9.81 16.48
CA GLY A 340 -7.04 11.19 16.98
C GLY A 340 -7.64 12.16 15.99
N PHE A 341 -7.38 13.44 16.24
CA PHE A 341 -7.80 14.55 15.40
C PHE A 341 -6.68 15.59 15.30
N TYR A 342 -6.52 16.17 14.12
CA TYR A 342 -5.72 17.38 13.91
C TYR A 342 -6.71 18.52 13.61
N ASN A 343 -6.84 19.47 14.53
CA ASN A 343 -8.00 20.38 14.57
C ASN A 343 -9.32 19.58 14.56
N SER A 344 -10.16 19.76 13.54
CA SER A 344 -11.40 18.98 13.34
C SER A 344 -11.24 17.82 12.37
N ALA A 345 -10.04 17.63 11.77
CA ALA A 345 -9.80 16.58 10.81
C ALA A 345 -9.40 15.28 11.52
N PRO A 346 -10.13 14.17 11.31
CA PRO A 346 -9.79 12.91 11.95
C PRO A 346 -8.49 12.32 11.40
N GLN A 347 -7.78 11.63 12.30
CA GLN A 347 -6.56 10.90 12.01
C GLN A 347 -6.85 9.42 12.03
N PHE A 348 -6.44 8.73 10.96
CA PHE A 348 -6.68 7.31 10.78
C PHE A 348 -5.38 6.53 10.70
N ARG A 349 -5.35 5.39 11.37
CA ARG A 349 -4.35 4.35 11.22
C ARG A 349 -4.91 3.24 10.33
N PHE A 350 -4.13 2.79 9.36
CA PHE A 350 -4.46 1.60 8.60
C PHE A 350 -4.39 0.37 9.51
N VAL A 351 -5.45 -0.41 9.54
CA VAL A 351 -5.54 -1.63 10.36
C VAL A 351 -5.34 -2.85 9.47
N ARG A 352 -6.24 -3.05 8.49
CA ARG A 352 -6.23 -4.24 7.64
C ARG A 352 -7.02 -4.04 6.35
N ARG A 353 -6.89 -4.98 5.44
CA ARG A 353 -7.87 -5.13 4.36
C ARG A 353 -9.10 -5.88 4.86
N GLY A 354 -10.28 -5.52 4.35
CA GLY A 354 -11.55 -6.11 4.77
C GLY A 354 -11.79 -7.55 4.32
N ASN A 355 -10.85 -8.18 3.62
CA ASN A 355 -11.02 -9.52 3.08
C ASN A 355 -10.57 -10.60 4.08
N LEU A 356 -11.40 -11.63 4.20
CA LEU A 356 -11.04 -12.89 4.86
C LEU A 356 -9.79 -13.48 4.19
N VAL A 357 -8.78 -13.85 4.99
CA VAL A 357 -7.54 -14.44 4.47
C VAL A 357 -7.56 -15.96 4.57
N LEU A 358 -7.73 -16.51 5.77
CA LEU A 358 -7.71 -17.94 6.03
C LEU A 358 -8.94 -18.40 6.81
N SER A 359 -9.43 -19.58 6.44
CA SER A 359 -10.42 -20.34 7.20
C SER A 359 -10.36 -21.79 6.73
N VAL A 360 -10.34 -22.75 7.62
CA VAL A 360 -10.45 -24.20 7.33
C VAL A 360 -11.68 -24.84 7.94
N HIS A 361 -12.30 -24.18 8.94
CA HIS A 361 -13.52 -24.64 9.60
C HIS A 361 -14.54 -23.48 9.72
N LEU A 362 -14.72 -22.91 10.89
CA LEU A 362 -15.63 -21.79 11.16
C LEU A 362 -14.89 -20.53 11.63
N GLU A 363 -13.61 -20.67 11.92
CA GLU A 363 -12.75 -19.54 12.30
C GLU A 363 -12.50 -18.63 11.11
N ILE A 364 -12.24 -17.37 11.44
CA ILE A 364 -11.85 -16.35 10.48
C ILE A 364 -10.53 -15.77 10.96
N THR A 365 -9.47 -15.96 10.16
CA THR A 365 -8.18 -15.29 10.36
C THR A 365 -8.01 -14.22 9.32
N THR A 366 -7.86 -12.97 9.79
CA THR A 366 -7.65 -11.81 8.92
C THR A 366 -6.17 -11.68 8.54
N ASP A 367 -5.87 -10.82 7.55
CA ASP A 367 -4.51 -10.47 7.21
C ASP A 367 -3.77 -9.79 8.38
N GLU A 368 -4.45 -9.01 9.22
CA GLU A 368 -3.90 -8.41 10.43
C GLU A 368 -3.51 -9.46 11.47
N ASP A 369 -4.41 -10.41 11.77
CA ASP A 369 -4.12 -11.52 12.70
C ASP A 369 -2.85 -12.27 12.26
N LEU A 370 -2.77 -12.59 10.97
CA LEU A 370 -1.66 -13.36 10.41
C LEU A 370 -0.35 -12.57 10.40
N LEU A 371 -0.39 -11.28 10.02
CA LEU A 371 0.77 -10.40 10.05
C LEU A 371 1.31 -10.22 11.46
N ASN A 372 0.44 -10.02 12.44
CA ASN A 372 0.81 -9.92 13.85
C ASN A 372 1.45 -11.22 14.35
N ALA A 373 0.85 -12.36 14.02
CA ALA A 373 1.36 -13.67 14.41
C ALA A 373 2.75 -13.95 13.79
N VAL A 374 2.94 -13.65 12.51
CA VAL A 374 4.24 -13.78 11.84
C VAL A 374 5.25 -12.79 12.42
N THR A 375 4.84 -11.58 12.80
CA THR A 375 5.73 -10.58 13.42
C THR A 375 6.28 -11.08 14.76
N HIS A 376 5.47 -11.72 15.60
CA HIS A 376 5.95 -12.33 16.83
C HIS A 376 6.93 -13.47 16.56
N ALA A 377 6.66 -14.31 15.57
CA ALA A 377 7.56 -15.40 15.21
C ALA A 377 8.90 -14.91 14.60
N LYS A 378 8.93 -13.73 13.93
CA LYS A 378 10.18 -13.10 13.47
C LYS A 378 11.14 -12.83 14.61
N MET A 379 10.67 -12.44 15.80
CA MET A 379 11.54 -12.23 16.95
C MET A 379 12.28 -13.51 17.37
N VAL A 380 11.66 -14.67 17.19
CA VAL A 380 12.30 -15.96 17.41
C VAL A 380 13.40 -16.22 16.35
N LEU A 381 13.12 -15.92 15.08
CA LEU A 381 14.11 -16.06 14.00
C LEU A 381 15.31 -15.14 14.21
N GLU A 382 15.09 -13.89 14.60
CA GLU A 382 16.16 -12.91 14.83
C GLU A 382 17.13 -13.35 15.92
N SER A 383 16.64 -13.96 17.00
CA SER A 383 17.47 -14.53 18.05
C SER A 383 18.41 -15.64 17.55
N SER A 384 18.08 -16.25 16.43
CA SER A 384 18.83 -17.33 15.78
C SER A 384 19.59 -16.87 14.52
N ASN A 385 19.76 -15.54 14.35
CA ASN A 385 20.42 -14.94 13.20
C ASN A 385 19.79 -15.30 11.83
N LEU A 386 18.50 -15.55 11.81
CA LEU A 386 17.70 -15.77 10.61
C LEU A 386 16.82 -14.56 10.31
N MET A 387 16.60 -14.29 9.04
CA MET A 387 15.68 -13.24 8.55
C MET A 387 14.61 -13.90 7.69
N LEU A 388 13.36 -13.56 7.93
CA LEU A 388 12.26 -13.84 7.03
C LEU A 388 12.29 -12.82 5.88
N ILE A 389 12.51 -13.29 4.65
CA ILE A 389 12.55 -12.44 3.45
C ILE A 389 11.15 -12.12 3.00
N ASP A 390 10.32 -13.15 2.83
CA ASP A 390 8.90 -13.01 2.46
C ASP A 390 8.10 -14.22 2.93
N PHE A 391 6.78 -14.08 2.97
CA PHE A 391 5.89 -15.18 3.31
C PHE A 391 4.54 -15.06 2.59
N THR A 392 3.87 -16.19 2.50
CA THR A 392 2.46 -16.30 2.11
C THR A 392 1.82 -17.46 2.85
N SER A 393 0.51 -17.56 2.79
CA SER A 393 -0.25 -18.59 3.48
C SER A 393 -1.23 -19.32 2.56
N TYR A 394 -1.69 -20.46 3.02
CA TYR A 394 -2.68 -21.29 2.36
C TYR A 394 -3.50 -22.05 3.40
N ALA A 395 -4.81 -22.17 3.17
CA ALA A 395 -5.68 -23.02 3.98
C ALA A 395 -5.73 -24.43 3.35
N ASP A 396 -5.04 -25.38 3.93
CA ASP A 396 -5.04 -26.77 3.44
C ASP A 396 -6.24 -27.52 4.02
N VAL A 397 -7.23 -27.75 3.16
CA VAL A 397 -8.44 -28.53 3.47
C VAL A 397 -8.40 -29.92 2.84
N SER A 398 -7.26 -30.36 2.32
CA SER A 398 -7.09 -31.69 1.74
C SER A 398 -7.00 -32.80 2.79
N THR A 399 -6.72 -32.42 4.05
CA THR A 399 -6.69 -33.32 5.20
C THR A 399 -7.86 -33.06 6.16
N THR A 400 -8.14 -34.03 7.03
CA THR A 400 -9.13 -33.89 8.10
C THR A 400 -8.46 -34.20 9.43
N PRO A 401 -8.34 -33.22 10.32
CA PRO A 401 -8.70 -31.79 10.17
C PRO A 401 -7.84 -31.06 9.13
N GLY A 402 -8.43 -30.02 8.52
CA GLY A 402 -7.66 -29.06 7.71
C GLY A 402 -6.77 -28.19 8.59
N HIS A 403 -5.78 -27.53 8.01
CA HIS A 403 -4.83 -26.72 8.77
C HIS A 403 -4.29 -25.53 7.97
N TYR A 404 -3.64 -24.56 8.65
CA TYR A 404 -2.97 -23.45 8.01
C TYR A 404 -1.56 -23.82 7.61
N VAL A 405 -1.16 -23.43 6.41
CA VAL A 405 0.20 -23.58 5.87
C VAL A 405 0.79 -22.21 5.64
N LEU A 406 2.00 -21.97 6.15
CA LEU A 406 2.78 -20.77 5.89
C LEU A 406 4.03 -21.13 5.08
N TYR A 407 4.21 -20.54 3.91
CA TYR A 407 5.42 -20.64 3.11
C TYR A 407 6.37 -19.51 3.49
N TRP A 408 7.57 -19.83 3.94
CA TRP A 408 8.58 -18.88 4.39
C TRP A 408 9.84 -18.98 3.56
N GLU A 409 10.32 -17.86 3.00
CA GLU A 409 11.65 -17.74 2.46
C GLU A 409 12.57 -17.10 3.48
N LEU A 410 13.64 -17.81 3.85
CA LEU A 410 14.56 -17.42 4.91
C LEU A 410 15.93 -17.09 4.35
N LYS A 411 16.68 -16.23 5.08
CA LYS A 411 18.07 -15.89 4.81
C LYS A 411 18.86 -15.76 6.12
N GLY A 412 20.13 -16.14 6.11
CA GLY A 412 21.03 -15.86 7.23
C GLY A 412 21.36 -14.37 7.33
N LYS A 413 21.40 -13.84 8.54
CA LYS A 413 21.67 -12.39 8.79
C LYS A 413 23.09 -11.96 8.39
N TYR A 414 24.05 -12.87 8.55
CA TYR A 414 25.48 -12.58 8.34
C TYR A 414 26.13 -13.39 7.21
N ASN A 415 25.52 -14.48 6.78
CA ASN A 415 26.00 -15.31 5.69
C ASN A 415 24.83 -15.65 4.78
N ASN A 416 25.03 -15.61 3.46
CA ASN A 416 23.98 -15.97 2.49
C ASN A 416 23.59 -17.44 2.56
N ASP A 417 24.47 -18.31 3.06
CA ASP A 417 24.18 -19.74 3.21
C ASP A 417 23.42 -19.97 4.52
N ILE A 418 22.25 -20.54 4.41
CA ILE A 418 21.52 -21.14 5.53
C ILE A 418 22.23 -22.47 5.84
N ALA A 419 23.34 -22.40 6.58
CA ALA A 419 23.91 -23.58 7.17
C ALA A 419 22.94 -24.11 8.23
N GLU A 420 22.54 -25.36 8.15
CA GLU A 420 21.64 -26.09 9.04
C GLU A 420 20.77 -25.24 9.98
N ILE A 421 19.53 -25.01 9.54
CA ILE A 421 18.53 -24.39 10.43
C ILE A 421 18.30 -25.33 11.62
N ASP A 422 18.45 -24.84 12.84
CA ASP A 422 18.00 -25.62 14.00
C ASP A 422 16.48 -25.81 13.92
N ASN A 423 16.06 -27.04 13.69
CA ASN A 423 14.65 -27.42 13.57
C ASN A 423 13.81 -26.93 14.77
N LYS A 424 14.42 -26.81 15.95
CA LYS A 424 13.75 -26.33 17.17
C LYS A 424 13.26 -24.90 17.03
N VAL A 425 14.01 -24.05 16.34
CA VAL A 425 13.65 -22.65 16.10
C VAL A 425 12.37 -22.56 15.28
N LEU A 426 12.24 -23.35 14.22
CA LEU A 426 11.06 -23.31 13.35
C LEU A 426 9.84 -23.98 13.98
N VAL A 427 10.05 -25.03 14.78
CA VAL A 427 8.98 -25.62 15.62
C VAL A 427 8.47 -24.61 16.64
N GLU A 428 9.36 -23.84 17.26
CA GLU A 428 8.96 -22.76 18.17
C GLU A 428 8.24 -21.63 17.43
N CYS A 429 8.67 -21.28 16.21
CA CYS A 429 7.94 -20.35 15.36
C CYS A 429 6.51 -20.82 15.07
N CYS A 430 6.29 -22.11 14.76
CA CYS A 430 4.93 -22.64 14.59
C CYS A 430 4.06 -22.38 15.84
N TYR A 431 4.61 -22.68 17.01
CA TYR A 431 3.91 -22.45 18.28
C TYR A 431 3.60 -20.97 18.51
N VAL A 432 4.57 -20.08 18.32
CA VAL A 432 4.39 -18.63 18.52
C VAL A 432 3.36 -18.06 17.53
N VAL A 433 3.31 -18.55 16.29
CA VAL A 433 2.27 -18.16 15.34
C VAL A 433 0.90 -18.58 15.87
N GLU A 434 0.70 -19.85 16.25
CA GLU A 434 -0.57 -20.34 16.80
C GLU A 434 -1.01 -19.57 18.06
N GLU A 435 -0.08 -19.28 18.99
CA GLU A 435 -0.34 -18.49 20.19
C GLU A 435 -0.74 -17.05 19.90
N SER A 436 -0.33 -16.51 18.78
CA SER A 436 -0.59 -15.13 18.39
C SER A 436 -1.86 -14.97 17.55
N LEU A 437 -2.46 -16.07 17.08
CA LEU A 437 -3.72 -16.04 16.35
C LEU A 437 -4.90 -15.76 17.31
N ASN A 438 -6.06 -15.44 16.73
CA ASN A 438 -7.25 -15.07 17.48
C ASN A 438 -7.85 -16.23 18.30
N ASN A 439 -8.70 -15.90 19.26
CA ASN A 439 -9.27 -16.87 20.18
C ASN A 439 -10.12 -17.95 19.49
N PHE A 440 -10.79 -17.64 18.36
CA PHE A 440 -11.56 -18.65 17.62
C PHE A 440 -10.64 -19.73 17.04
N TYR A 441 -9.52 -19.33 16.42
CA TYR A 441 -8.51 -20.30 15.95
C TYR A 441 -8.03 -21.17 17.11
N LYS A 442 -7.64 -20.57 18.25
CA LYS A 442 -7.15 -21.29 19.43
C LYS A 442 -8.19 -22.28 19.98
N GLU A 443 -9.44 -21.87 20.01
CA GLU A 443 -10.54 -22.73 20.51
C GLU A 443 -10.71 -23.97 19.63
N PHE A 444 -10.82 -23.81 18.31
CA PHE A 444 -10.97 -24.93 17.37
C PHE A 444 -9.70 -25.80 17.28
N ARG A 445 -8.52 -25.24 17.50
CA ARG A 445 -7.26 -25.95 17.56
C ARG A 445 -7.08 -26.76 18.84
N SER A 446 -7.48 -26.17 20.01
CA SER A 446 -7.16 -26.74 21.33
C SER A 446 -8.27 -27.58 21.93
N LYS A 447 -9.54 -27.19 21.79
CA LYS A 447 -10.68 -27.83 22.46
C LYS A 447 -11.32 -28.95 21.67
N ASP A 448 -11.63 -28.71 20.42
CA ASP A 448 -12.40 -29.68 19.63
C ASP A 448 -11.58 -30.37 18.52
N GLY A 449 -10.37 -29.87 18.24
CA GLY A 449 -9.47 -30.44 17.25
C GLY A 449 -10.01 -30.33 15.81
N SER A 450 -10.93 -29.40 15.55
CA SER A 450 -11.47 -29.13 14.20
C SER A 450 -10.44 -28.50 13.26
N ILE A 451 -9.35 -27.94 13.83
CA ILE A 451 -8.22 -27.40 13.09
C ILE A 451 -6.96 -28.17 13.45
N GLY A 452 -6.20 -28.61 12.44
CA GLY A 452 -4.91 -29.25 12.58
C GLY A 452 -3.79 -28.29 13.00
N ALA A 453 -2.63 -28.83 13.37
CA ALA A 453 -1.45 -28.03 13.70
C ALA A 453 -1.00 -27.17 12.51
N LEU A 454 -0.70 -25.91 12.77
CA LEU A 454 -0.14 -25.01 11.77
C LEU A 454 1.18 -25.53 11.24
N GLU A 455 1.37 -25.51 9.93
CA GLU A 455 2.56 -25.94 9.22
C GLU A 455 3.36 -24.74 8.70
N ILE A 456 4.66 -24.67 9.00
CA ILE A 456 5.59 -23.77 8.32
C ILE A 456 6.38 -24.60 7.29
N ARG A 457 6.29 -24.22 6.02
CA ARG A 457 7.07 -24.78 4.90
C ARG A 457 8.15 -23.79 4.51
N VAL A 458 9.40 -24.17 4.76
CA VAL A 458 10.54 -23.36 4.32
C VAL A 458 10.81 -23.67 2.87
N VAL A 459 10.81 -22.62 2.04
CA VAL A 459 11.06 -22.71 0.61
C VAL A 459 12.49 -22.30 0.26
N GLN A 460 12.95 -22.72 -0.91
CA GLN A 460 14.25 -22.35 -1.46
C GLN A 460 14.35 -20.84 -1.67
N GLN A 461 15.53 -20.25 -1.49
CA GLN A 461 15.79 -18.86 -1.84
C GLN A 461 15.48 -18.57 -3.32
N GLY A 462 14.87 -17.42 -3.60
CA GLY A 462 14.37 -17.02 -4.93
C GLY A 462 13.02 -17.64 -5.32
N THR A 463 12.35 -18.32 -4.37
CA THR A 463 10.99 -18.86 -4.62
C THR A 463 9.97 -17.71 -4.78
N PHE A 464 10.06 -16.69 -3.95
CA PHE A 464 9.15 -15.54 -4.03
C PHE A 464 9.43 -14.65 -5.25
N ASP A 465 10.67 -14.61 -5.77
CA ASP A 465 10.97 -14.02 -7.06
C ASP A 465 10.24 -14.76 -8.20
N SER A 466 10.28 -16.08 -8.21
CA SER A 466 9.55 -16.90 -9.19
C SER A 466 8.02 -16.72 -9.07
N LEU A 467 7.52 -16.59 -7.84
CA LEU A 467 6.11 -16.31 -7.59
C LEU A 467 5.71 -14.92 -8.09
N MET A 468 6.56 -13.92 -7.88
CA MET A 468 6.39 -12.58 -8.42
C MET A 468 6.35 -12.59 -9.95
N GLU A 469 7.29 -13.26 -10.61
CA GLU A 469 7.31 -13.39 -12.06
C GLU A 469 6.01 -14.02 -12.58
N PHE A 470 5.54 -15.09 -11.94
CA PHE A 470 4.25 -15.71 -12.28
C PHE A 470 3.10 -14.68 -12.20
N PHE A 471 2.96 -13.95 -11.11
CA PHE A 471 1.88 -12.98 -10.99
C PHE A 471 2.03 -11.80 -11.95
N ILE A 472 3.24 -11.40 -12.30
CA ILE A 472 3.50 -10.39 -13.35
C ILE A 472 2.99 -10.90 -14.71
N THR A 473 3.21 -12.16 -15.07
CA THR A 473 2.65 -12.74 -16.30
C THR A 473 1.13 -12.76 -16.29
N GLN A 474 0.51 -12.88 -15.10
CA GLN A 474 -0.93 -12.80 -14.91
C GLN A 474 -1.46 -11.35 -14.82
N GLY A 475 -0.60 -10.35 -15.00
CA GLY A 475 -0.98 -8.93 -15.05
C GLY A 475 -0.72 -8.13 -13.78
N ALA A 476 -0.07 -8.67 -12.76
CA ALA A 476 0.35 -7.90 -11.59
C ALA A 476 1.40 -6.84 -11.96
N SER A 477 1.53 -5.84 -11.08
CA SER A 477 2.52 -4.78 -11.26
C SER A 477 3.93 -5.27 -10.96
N SER A 478 4.87 -5.11 -11.88
CA SER A 478 6.28 -5.40 -11.61
C SER A 478 6.93 -4.41 -10.64
N THR A 479 6.42 -3.19 -10.56
CA THR A 479 6.97 -2.10 -9.73
C THR A 479 6.23 -1.87 -8.41
N GLN A 480 5.01 -2.40 -8.29
CA GLN A 480 4.19 -2.31 -7.08
C GLN A 480 3.69 -3.69 -6.66
N TYR A 481 4.44 -4.73 -7.00
CA TYR A 481 4.09 -6.08 -6.59
C TYR A 481 4.05 -6.17 -5.06
N LYS A 482 3.03 -6.86 -4.58
CA LYS A 482 2.90 -7.26 -3.18
C LYS A 482 2.57 -8.73 -3.18
N THR A 483 3.35 -9.51 -2.47
CA THR A 483 3.06 -10.92 -2.27
C THR A 483 1.68 -11.07 -1.63
N PRO A 484 0.75 -11.85 -2.21
CA PRO A 484 -0.52 -12.13 -1.56
C PRO A 484 -0.32 -12.79 -0.20
N ILE A 485 -0.98 -12.29 0.83
CA ILE A 485 -0.91 -12.91 2.17
C ILE A 485 -1.45 -14.33 2.15
N CYS A 486 -2.46 -14.61 1.30
CA CYS A 486 -3.01 -15.93 1.11
C CYS A 486 -3.07 -16.29 -0.39
N ILE A 487 -2.51 -17.44 -0.74
CA ILE A 487 -2.58 -18.00 -2.10
C ILE A 487 -3.91 -18.71 -2.31
N LYS A 488 -4.57 -18.37 -3.43
CA LYS A 488 -5.84 -19.00 -3.87
C LYS A 488 -5.70 -19.72 -5.22
N SER A 489 -4.64 -19.42 -5.99
CA SER A 489 -4.37 -20.05 -7.30
C SER A 489 -3.64 -21.36 -7.11
N SER A 490 -4.12 -22.41 -7.76
CA SER A 490 -3.49 -23.74 -7.81
C SER A 490 -2.13 -23.71 -8.46
N GLU A 491 -1.95 -22.86 -9.49
CA GLU A 491 -0.70 -22.70 -10.22
C GLU A 491 0.38 -22.02 -9.35
N ALA A 492 -0.02 -20.95 -8.61
CA ALA A 492 0.87 -20.27 -7.67
C ALA A 492 1.26 -21.22 -6.51
N LEU A 493 0.30 -22.03 -6.03
CA LEU A 493 0.57 -23.05 -5.00
C LEU A 493 1.57 -24.10 -5.50
N ALA A 494 1.46 -24.55 -6.75
CA ALA A 494 2.37 -25.52 -7.34
C ALA A 494 3.83 -24.99 -7.38
N ILE A 495 4.03 -23.70 -7.69
CA ILE A 495 5.35 -23.05 -7.68
C ILE A 495 5.97 -23.10 -6.26
N LEU A 496 5.18 -22.84 -5.24
CA LEU A 496 5.63 -22.88 -3.85
C LEU A 496 5.97 -24.33 -3.42
N GLU A 497 5.05 -25.26 -3.71
CA GLU A 497 5.21 -26.68 -3.31
C GLU A 497 6.44 -27.34 -3.93
N GLU A 498 6.74 -27.07 -5.20
CA GLU A 498 7.91 -27.60 -5.91
C GLU A 498 9.23 -27.20 -5.22
N LYS A 499 9.24 -26.05 -4.56
CA LYS A 499 10.44 -25.47 -3.96
C LYS A 499 10.50 -25.61 -2.43
N VAL A 500 9.60 -26.39 -1.82
CA VAL A 500 9.64 -26.69 -0.37
C VAL A 500 10.89 -27.52 -0.04
N ARG A 501 11.65 -27.06 0.94
CA ARG A 501 12.86 -27.74 1.46
C ARG A 501 12.59 -28.52 2.73
N SER A 502 11.77 -27.98 3.61
CA SER A 502 11.47 -28.59 4.90
C SER A 502 10.11 -28.15 5.41
N ARG A 503 9.54 -28.96 6.29
CA ARG A 503 8.20 -28.76 6.86
C ARG A 503 8.28 -28.89 8.36
N PHE A 504 7.61 -28.00 9.08
CA PHE A 504 7.66 -27.90 10.53
C PHE A 504 6.25 -27.77 11.10
N PHE A 505 6.02 -28.47 12.19
CA PHE A 505 4.79 -28.43 12.98
C PHE A 505 5.16 -28.33 14.45
N THR A 506 4.22 -27.89 15.28
CA THR A 506 4.35 -27.95 16.72
C THR A 506 3.39 -28.98 17.33
N ASP A 507 3.87 -29.76 18.28
CA ASP A 507 3.02 -30.64 19.11
C ASP A 507 2.36 -29.88 20.25
N LYS A 508 2.85 -28.67 20.55
CA LYS A 508 2.26 -27.80 21.58
C LYS A 508 0.91 -27.27 21.08
N VAL A 509 -0.04 -27.17 21.98
CA VAL A 509 -1.37 -26.63 21.71
C VAL A 509 -1.43 -25.20 22.28
N PRO A 510 -1.98 -24.23 21.52
CA PRO A 510 -2.04 -22.85 22.00
C PRO A 510 -2.96 -22.72 23.22
N PHE A 511 -2.60 -21.81 24.13
CA PHE A 511 -3.43 -21.48 25.29
C PHE A 511 -4.60 -20.54 24.92
N LEU A 512 -5.73 -20.75 25.59
CA LEU A 512 -6.93 -19.93 25.41
C LEU A 512 -6.91 -18.67 26.28
#